data_f65542c0d15234829ae4fff1825a29e7
#
_entry.id   f65542c0d15234829ae4fff1825a29e7
#
_cell.length_a   1.000
_cell.length_b   1.000
_cell.length_c   1.000
_cell.angle_alpha   90.00
_cell.angle_beta   90.00
_cell.angle_gamma   90.00
#
_symmetry.space_group_name_H-M   'P 1'
#
loop_
_entity.id
_entity.type
_entity.pdbx_description
1 polymer ?
#
loop_
_entity_poly.entity_id
_entity_poly.type
_entity_poly.pdbx_seq_one_letter_code
_entity_poly.pdbx_strand_id
1 'polypeptide(L)'
;MIIKRNKILLIVVIFFIGDFFAVAQKRQDPVNRILFIFDASQSMLGRWQSGRKIDIAKKLLSNMVDSLKYMENLEIGLRVYGHQKGYPPQDCDDTKLEINFLPAHLATDMMKAKLSMIRARGTTPIANSLEEGAKDFPSGVARNIVILITDGKEECGMDPCAVSRLYQQKGIILKPFVIGVGLDDSWKKTFDCVGRYFDASKESDFTNILNLVI
;
A
#
# COMPACT_ATOMS: atom_id res chain seq x y z
N MET A 1 46.43 68.45 -52.27
CA MET A 1 46.84 67.41 -51.35
C MET A 1 45.65 67.20 -50.38
N ILE A 2 44.82 66.15 -50.60
CA ILE A 2 43.52 65.91 -49.93
C ILE A 2 43.74 64.80 -48.92
N ILE A 3 43.64 65.18 -47.64
CA ILE A 3 43.76 64.23 -46.53
C ILE A 3 42.38 63.56 -46.30
N LYS A 4 42.27 62.25 -46.59
CA LYS A 4 41.09 61.43 -46.28
C LYS A 4 41.08 61.12 -44.77
N ARG A 5 40.05 61.60 -44.05
CA ARG A 5 39.77 61.25 -42.67
C ARG A 5 39.01 59.91 -42.63
N ASN A 6 39.68 58.83 -42.20
CA ASN A 6 39.04 57.58 -41.88
C ASN A 6 38.24 57.70 -40.57
N LYS A 7 36.92 57.52 -40.67
CA LYS A 7 36.06 57.36 -39.50
C LYS A 7 36.16 55.94 -39.04
N ILE A 8 36.77 55.71 -37.90
CA ILE A 8 36.75 54.40 -37.19
C ILE A 8 35.42 54.32 -36.49
N LEU A 9 34.59 53.41 -36.96
CA LEU A 9 33.29 53.06 -36.32
C LEU A 9 33.58 52.13 -35.18
N LEU A 10 33.45 52.59 -33.91
CA LEU A 10 33.61 51.80 -32.69
C LEU A 10 32.32 51.08 -32.46
N ILE A 11 32.25 49.75 -32.75
CA ILE A 11 31.12 48.90 -32.44
C ILE A 11 31.29 48.44 -31.00
N VAL A 12 30.50 49.03 -30.10
CA VAL A 12 30.39 48.57 -28.70
C VAL A 12 29.43 47.39 -28.69
N VAL A 13 29.99 46.20 -28.58
CA VAL A 13 29.21 44.98 -28.36
C VAL A 13 28.90 44.89 -26.86
N ILE A 14 27.69 45.24 -26.48
CA ILE A 14 27.19 45.05 -25.11
C ILE A 14 26.84 43.56 -24.95
N PHE A 15 27.69 42.80 -24.29
CA PHE A 15 27.38 41.46 -23.83
C PHE A 15 26.38 41.58 -22.66
N PHE A 16 25.12 41.33 -22.96
CA PHE A 16 24.13 41.06 -21.92
C PHE A 16 24.46 39.67 -21.34
N ILE A 17 25.19 39.65 -20.22
CA ILE A 17 25.32 38.44 -19.37
C ILE A 17 24.00 38.30 -18.63
N GLY A 18 23.04 37.59 -19.23
CA GLY A 18 21.84 37.17 -18.55
C GLY A 18 22.22 36.10 -17.52
N ASP A 19 22.21 36.47 -16.24
CA ASP A 19 22.31 35.50 -15.16
C ASP A 19 21.11 34.55 -15.23
N PHE A 20 21.30 33.43 -15.89
CA PHE A 20 20.38 32.31 -15.77
C PHE A 20 20.50 31.74 -14.34
N PHE A 21 19.69 32.26 -13.42
CA PHE A 21 19.42 31.58 -12.17
C PHE A 21 18.74 30.27 -12.52
N ALA A 22 19.52 29.21 -12.67
CA ALA A 22 19.01 27.85 -12.68
C ALA A 22 18.43 27.58 -11.27
N VAL A 23 17.14 27.83 -11.10
CA VAL A 23 16.42 27.36 -9.90
C VAL A 23 16.49 25.84 -9.96
N ALA A 24 17.40 25.26 -9.19
CA ALA A 24 17.47 23.84 -8.98
C ALA A 24 16.14 23.41 -8.39
N GLN A 25 15.24 22.92 -9.23
CA GLN A 25 13.96 22.37 -8.81
C GLN A 25 14.28 21.15 -7.96
N LYS A 26 14.18 21.28 -6.64
CA LYS A 26 14.39 20.19 -5.70
C LYS A 26 13.45 19.06 -6.13
N ARG A 27 14.02 18.00 -6.67
CA ARG A 27 13.25 16.80 -7.04
C ARG A 27 12.58 16.32 -5.76
N GLN A 28 11.29 16.54 -5.66
CA GLN A 28 10.53 15.95 -4.55
C GLN A 28 10.53 14.44 -4.77
N ASP A 29 11.01 13.70 -3.79
CA ASP A 29 10.90 12.25 -3.82
C ASP A 29 9.43 11.86 -3.96
N PRO A 30 9.13 10.86 -4.81
CA PRO A 30 7.76 10.44 -5.00
C PRO A 30 7.15 9.98 -3.68
N VAL A 31 5.89 10.35 -3.44
CA VAL A 31 5.15 9.89 -2.29
C VAL A 31 5.04 8.37 -2.33
N ASN A 32 5.32 7.69 -1.23
CA ASN A 32 5.02 6.28 -1.06
C ASN A 32 3.61 6.13 -0.49
N ARG A 33 2.81 5.22 -1.04
CA ARG A 33 1.47 4.92 -0.54
C ARG A 33 1.36 3.45 -0.23
N ILE A 34 0.90 3.14 0.97
CA ILE A 34 0.66 1.76 1.41
C ILE A 34 -0.82 1.61 1.72
N LEU A 35 -1.51 0.76 0.97
CA LEU A 35 -2.85 0.31 1.30
C LEU A 35 -2.76 -1.03 2.05
N PHE A 36 -3.18 -1.04 3.29
CA PHE A 36 -3.41 -2.28 4.01
C PHE A 36 -4.79 -2.83 3.67
N ILE A 37 -4.86 -4.07 3.20
CA ILE A 37 -6.10 -4.81 3.03
C ILE A 37 -6.14 -5.87 4.12
N PHE A 38 -7.11 -5.76 5.03
CA PHE A 38 -7.15 -6.53 6.26
C PHE A 38 -8.34 -7.50 6.28
N ASP A 39 -8.04 -8.76 6.51
CA ASP A 39 -9.02 -9.83 6.64
C ASP A 39 -9.73 -9.77 7.99
N ALA A 40 -11.04 -9.68 7.95
CA ALA A 40 -11.92 -9.85 9.09
C ALA A 40 -13.05 -10.87 8.79
N SER A 41 -12.74 -11.86 7.95
CA SER A 41 -13.63 -12.99 7.69
C SER A 41 -13.79 -13.89 8.92
N GLN A 42 -14.78 -14.77 8.89
CA GLN A 42 -15.10 -15.64 10.01
C GLN A 42 -13.94 -16.57 10.41
N SER A 43 -13.11 -17.01 9.46
CA SER A 43 -11.93 -17.85 9.72
C SER A 43 -10.93 -17.20 10.68
N MET A 44 -10.86 -15.87 10.68
CA MET A 44 -10.02 -15.09 11.61
C MET A 44 -10.42 -15.20 13.09
N LEU A 45 -11.57 -15.82 13.41
CA LEU A 45 -11.93 -16.18 14.79
C LEU A 45 -11.16 -17.41 15.28
N GLY A 46 -10.58 -18.21 14.38
CA GLY A 46 -9.77 -19.37 14.72
C GLY A 46 -8.58 -19.00 15.63
N ARG A 47 -8.10 -20.00 16.38
CA ARG A 47 -6.93 -19.85 17.26
C ARG A 47 -5.63 -19.98 16.45
N TRP A 48 -4.65 -19.16 16.85
CA TRP A 48 -3.29 -19.24 16.41
C TRP A 48 -2.35 -18.90 17.57
N GLN A 49 -1.36 -19.73 17.79
CA GLN A 49 -0.38 -19.56 18.89
C GLN A 49 -0.98 -18.97 20.18
N SER A 50 -0.78 -17.68 20.45
CA SER A 50 -1.14 -17.03 21.71
C SER A 50 -2.63 -16.65 21.83
N GLY A 51 -3.41 -16.59 20.72
CA GLY A 51 -4.77 -16.08 20.76
C GLY A 51 -5.61 -16.35 19.52
N ARG A 52 -6.61 -15.52 19.28
CA ARG A 52 -7.36 -15.55 18.01
C ARG A 52 -6.57 -14.85 16.92
N LYS A 53 -6.64 -15.36 15.70
CA LYS A 53 -5.96 -14.81 14.53
C LYS A 53 -6.23 -13.30 14.36
N ILE A 54 -7.50 -12.90 14.47
CA ILE A 54 -7.91 -11.50 14.35
C ILE A 54 -7.23 -10.59 15.39
N ASP A 55 -7.12 -11.05 16.64
CA ASP A 55 -6.54 -10.23 17.71
C ASP A 55 -5.04 -10.07 17.53
N ILE A 56 -4.37 -11.16 17.13
CA ILE A 56 -2.94 -11.17 16.82
C ILE A 56 -2.67 -10.30 15.59
N ALA A 57 -3.41 -10.47 14.50
CA ALA A 57 -3.25 -9.67 13.28
C ALA A 57 -3.45 -8.18 13.54
N LYS A 58 -4.43 -7.78 14.34
CA LYS A 58 -4.63 -6.38 14.75
C LYS A 58 -3.46 -5.83 15.52
N LYS A 59 -2.93 -6.59 16.49
CA LYS A 59 -1.77 -6.19 17.28
C LYS A 59 -0.56 -5.99 16.38
N LEU A 60 -0.31 -6.94 15.47
CA LEU A 60 0.81 -6.90 14.55
C LEU A 60 0.70 -5.71 13.58
N LEU A 61 -0.48 -5.48 12.98
CA LEU A 61 -0.70 -4.32 12.12
C LEU A 61 -0.58 -3.00 12.90
N SER A 62 -1.09 -2.95 14.14
CA SER A 62 -0.93 -1.76 15.00
C SER A 62 0.54 -1.42 15.26
N ASN A 63 1.35 -2.43 15.57
CA ASN A 63 2.79 -2.24 15.76
C ASN A 63 3.49 -1.78 14.46
N MET A 64 3.03 -2.33 13.32
CA MET A 64 3.52 -1.96 12.00
C MET A 64 3.29 -0.48 11.74
N VAL A 65 2.05 -0.01 11.85
CA VAL A 65 1.75 1.39 11.57
C VAL A 65 2.42 2.35 12.56
N ASP A 66 2.65 1.92 13.80
CA ASP A 66 3.46 2.70 14.77
C ASP A 66 4.91 2.89 14.27
N SER A 67 5.52 1.87 13.67
CA SER A 67 6.87 1.96 13.10
C SER A 67 6.92 2.90 11.89
N LEU A 68 5.81 2.99 11.14
CA LEU A 68 5.68 3.85 9.97
C LEU A 68 5.35 5.31 10.30
N LYS A 69 4.91 5.59 11.53
CA LYS A 69 4.31 6.88 11.93
C LYS A 69 5.15 8.10 11.59
N TYR A 70 6.46 7.98 11.71
CA TYR A 70 7.38 9.10 11.52
C TYR A 70 8.13 9.08 10.18
N MET A 71 7.72 8.19 9.26
CA MET A 71 8.30 8.17 7.92
C MET A 71 7.79 9.36 7.10
N GLU A 72 8.72 10.12 6.57
CA GLU A 72 8.41 11.23 5.66
C GLU A 72 7.94 10.69 4.29
N ASN A 73 7.14 11.48 3.59
CA ASN A 73 6.61 11.15 2.26
C ASN A 73 5.87 9.79 2.19
N LEU A 74 5.23 9.37 3.29
CA LEU A 74 4.44 8.16 3.37
C LEU A 74 2.98 8.48 3.68
N GLU A 75 2.07 7.99 2.83
CA GLU A 75 0.63 7.96 3.05
C GLU A 75 0.19 6.50 3.25
N ILE A 76 -0.70 6.27 4.20
CA ILE A 76 -1.24 4.95 4.48
C ILE A 76 -2.76 4.97 4.48
N GLY A 77 -3.37 3.88 4.00
CA GLY A 77 -4.81 3.65 4.00
C GLY A 77 -5.16 2.25 4.51
N LEU A 78 -6.41 2.04 4.89
CA LEU A 78 -6.93 0.76 5.38
C LEU A 78 -8.23 0.38 4.68
N ARG A 79 -8.21 -0.72 3.95
CA ARG A 79 -9.41 -1.43 3.49
C ARG A 79 -9.60 -2.68 4.33
N VAL A 80 -10.84 -3.02 4.65
CA VAL A 80 -11.17 -4.21 5.44
C VAL A 80 -12.26 -4.97 4.71
N TYR A 81 -12.20 -6.30 4.76
CA TYR A 81 -13.27 -7.16 4.25
C TYR A 81 -13.76 -8.16 5.29
N GLY A 82 -14.96 -8.70 5.08
CA GLY A 82 -15.56 -9.70 5.96
C GLY A 82 -15.93 -9.18 7.35
N HIS A 83 -16.18 -7.86 7.48
CA HIS A 83 -16.46 -7.26 8.79
C HIS A 83 -17.83 -6.60 8.93
N GLN A 84 -18.52 -6.33 7.80
CA GLN A 84 -19.79 -5.61 7.83
C GLN A 84 -20.97 -6.54 8.01
N LYS A 85 -20.94 -7.71 7.37
CA LYS A 85 -22.03 -8.71 7.43
C LYS A 85 -21.54 -10.03 7.98
N GLY A 86 -22.41 -10.74 8.68
CA GLY A 86 -22.09 -12.07 9.24
C GLY A 86 -22.30 -13.18 8.21
N TYR A 87 -21.49 -14.22 8.29
CA TYR A 87 -21.67 -15.45 7.53
C TYR A 87 -22.40 -16.49 8.39
N PRO A 88 -23.38 -17.25 7.87
CA PRO A 88 -24.10 -17.08 6.62
C PRO A 88 -25.09 -15.90 6.61
N PRO A 89 -25.55 -15.38 5.43
CA PRO A 89 -25.21 -15.82 4.08
C PRO A 89 -23.86 -15.30 3.61
N GLN A 90 -23.33 -15.91 2.52
CA GLN A 90 -22.14 -15.41 1.85
C GLN A 90 -22.40 -14.02 1.24
N ASP A 91 -21.50 -13.07 1.50
CA ASP A 91 -21.53 -11.75 0.87
C ASP A 91 -20.15 -11.43 0.30
N CYS A 92 -20.07 -11.42 -1.03
CA CYS A 92 -18.82 -11.18 -1.76
C CYS A 92 -18.53 -9.70 -2.01
N ASP A 93 -19.44 -8.82 -1.60
CA ASP A 93 -19.27 -7.37 -1.67
C ASP A 93 -18.88 -6.75 -0.30
N ASP A 94 -18.70 -7.60 0.73
CA ASP A 94 -18.29 -7.13 2.05
C ASP A 94 -16.81 -6.70 2.07
N THR A 95 -16.54 -5.59 1.42
CA THR A 95 -15.23 -4.90 1.42
C THR A 95 -15.43 -3.40 1.51
N LYS A 96 -14.61 -2.70 2.30
CA LYS A 96 -14.77 -1.26 2.54
C LYS A 96 -13.46 -0.58 2.84
N LEU A 97 -13.23 0.58 2.22
CA LEU A 97 -12.17 1.50 2.60
C LEU A 97 -12.55 2.19 3.92
N GLU A 98 -11.90 1.80 5.00
CA GLU A 98 -12.21 2.29 6.36
C GLU A 98 -11.40 3.52 6.76
N ILE A 99 -10.17 3.65 6.22
CA ILE A 99 -9.31 4.83 6.36
C ILE A 99 -8.80 5.21 4.98
N ASN A 100 -9.12 6.39 4.51
CA ASN A 100 -8.56 6.97 3.30
C ASN A 100 -7.05 7.20 3.44
N PHE A 101 -6.34 7.36 2.31
CA PHE A 101 -4.93 7.70 2.33
C PHE A 101 -4.71 9.05 3.03
N LEU A 102 -3.91 9.00 4.09
CA LEU A 102 -3.49 10.15 4.88
C LEU A 102 -2.00 10.01 5.18
N PRO A 103 -1.29 11.13 5.44
CA PRO A 103 0.08 11.07 5.96
C PRO A 103 0.18 10.13 7.16
N ALA A 104 1.24 9.31 7.21
CA ALA A 104 1.36 8.22 8.18
C ALA A 104 1.16 8.68 9.63
N HIS A 105 1.66 9.87 10.00
CA HIS A 105 1.54 10.42 11.34
C HIS A 105 0.08 10.75 11.75
N LEU A 106 -0.80 11.04 10.77
CA LEU A 106 -2.23 11.27 11.02
C LEU A 106 -3.02 9.98 10.98
N ALA A 107 -2.70 9.10 10.02
CA ALA A 107 -3.44 7.86 9.79
C ALA A 107 -3.22 6.82 10.89
N THR A 108 -2.05 6.77 11.51
CA THR A 108 -1.67 5.72 12.48
C THR A 108 -2.66 5.59 13.63
N ASP A 109 -2.95 6.68 14.32
CA ASP A 109 -3.83 6.63 15.49
C ASP A 109 -5.29 6.33 15.08
N MET A 110 -5.74 6.87 13.94
CA MET A 110 -7.06 6.57 13.37
C MET A 110 -7.18 5.08 12.99
N MET A 111 -6.13 4.53 12.38
CA MET A 111 -6.10 3.12 11.97
C MET A 111 -6.15 2.19 13.18
N LYS A 112 -5.38 2.47 14.24
CA LYS A 112 -5.40 1.69 15.49
C LYS A 112 -6.78 1.74 16.16
N ALA A 113 -7.39 2.92 16.20
CA ALA A 113 -8.76 3.07 16.73
C ALA A 113 -9.77 2.26 15.89
N LYS A 114 -9.68 2.31 14.55
CA LYS A 114 -10.54 1.54 13.66
C LYS A 114 -10.33 0.04 13.86
N LEU A 115 -9.08 -0.44 13.87
CA LEU A 115 -8.76 -1.85 14.09
C LEU A 115 -9.34 -2.39 15.41
N SER A 116 -9.33 -1.60 16.48
CA SER A 116 -9.93 -2.02 17.76
C SER A 116 -11.42 -2.31 17.66
N MET A 117 -12.13 -1.63 16.76
CA MET A 117 -13.59 -1.76 16.56
C MET A 117 -13.97 -2.90 15.61
N ILE A 118 -13.07 -3.29 14.70
CA ILE A 118 -13.35 -4.35 13.71
C ILE A 118 -13.63 -5.67 14.40
N ARG A 119 -14.59 -6.42 13.87
CA ARG A 119 -14.97 -7.76 14.33
C ARG A 119 -14.96 -8.70 13.13
N ALA A 120 -14.31 -9.85 13.30
CA ALA A 120 -14.33 -10.91 12.30
C ALA A 120 -15.71 -11.59 12.31
N ARG A 121 -16.33 -11.72 11.11
CA ARG A 121 -17.67 -12.31 11.02
C ARG A 121 -18.09 -12.81 9.64
N GLY A 122 -17.52 -12.31 8.56
CA GLY A 122 -18.05 -12.44 7.20
C GLY A 122 -17.29 -13.39 6.29
N THR A 123 -17.50 -13.22 5.01
CA THR A 123 -16.92 -13.97 3.90
C THR A 123 -15.49 -13.47 3.57
N THR A 124 -14.78 -14.19 2.72
CA THR A 124 -13.39 -13.89 2.31
C THR A 124 -13.30 -13.47 0.81
N PRO A 125 -13.74 -12.26 0.42
CA PRO A 125 -13.70 -11.76 -0.95
C PRO A 125 -12.36 -11.10 -1.27
N ILE A 126 -11.27 -11.86 -1.34
CA ILE A 126 -9.91 -11.32 -1.54
C ILE A 126 -9.80 -10.60 -2.87
N ALA A 127 -10.21 -11.25 -3.97
CA ALA A 127 -10.06 -10.71 -5.30
C ALA A 127 -10.87 -9.42 -5.50
N ASN A 128 -12.11 -9.37 -5.01
CA ASN A 128 -12.92 -8.16 -5.02
C ASN A 128 -12.27 -7.05 -4.17
N SER A 129 -11.75 -7.41 -3.00
CA SER A 129 -11.08 -6.44 -2.12
C SER A 129 -9.80 -5.87 -2.72
N LEU A 130 -9.05 -6.67 -3.47
CA LEU A 130 -7.90 -6.21 -4.24
C LEU A 130 -8.35 -5.30 -5.39
N GLU A 131 -9.40 -5.68 -6.16
CA GLU A 131 -9.90 -4.87 -7.27
C GLU A 131 -10.36 -3.48 -6.81
N GLU A 132 -11.15 -3.43 -5.74
CA GLU A 132 -11.58 -2.18 -5.12
C GLU A 132 -10.40 -1.40 -4.55
N GLY A 133 -9.43 -2.08 -3.94
CA GLY A 133 -8.19 -1.48 -3.43
C GLY A 133 -7.36 -0.79 -4.52
N ALA A 134 -7.39 -1.29 -5.76
CA ALA A 134 -6.74 -0.64 -6.90
C ALA A 134 -7.39 0.71 -7.26
N LYS A 135 -8.67 0.90 -6.92
CA LYS A 135 -9.44 2.12 -7.16
C LYS A 135 -9.26 3.14 -6.02
N ASP A 136 -8.84 2.70 -4.84
CA ASP A 136 -8.67 3.55 -3.67
C ASP A 136 -7.49 4.53 -3.79
N PHE A 137 -6.48 4.20 -4.62
CA PHE A 137 -5.29 5.04 -4.73
C PHE A 137 -5.60 6.40 -5.34
N PRO A 138 -5.24 7.51 -4.66
CA PRO A 138 -5.35 8.84 -5.23
C PRO A 138 -4.57 8.97 -6.54
N SER A 139 -5.06 9.79 -7.46
CA SER A 139 -4.34 10.13 -8.68
C SER A 139 -3.00 10.81 -8.40
N GLY A 140 -2.07 10.75 -9.36
CA GLY A 140 -0.76 11.39 -9.25
C GLY A 140 0.41 10.40 -9.20
N VAL A 141 1.63 10.95 -9.34
CA VAL A 141 2.86 10.15 -9.34
C VAL A 141 3.20 9.74 -7.91
N ALA A 142 3.12 8.45 -7.64
CA ALA A 142 3.43 7.87 -6.34
C ALA A 142 3.88 6.41 -6.50
N ARG A 143 4.61 5.90 -5.53
CA ARG A 143 4.88 4.47 -5.43
C ARG A 143 3.76 3.82 -4.62
N ASN A 144 2.84 3.16 -5.30
CA ASN A 144 1.68 2.52 -4.69
C ASN A 144 1.98 1.06 -4.33
N ILE A 145 1.74 0.70 -3.08
CA ILE A 145 2.01 -0.63 -2.52
C ILE A 145 0.73 -1.12 -1.83
N VAL A 146 0.34 -2.37 -2.07
CA VAL A 146 -0.72 -3.05 -1.33
C VAL A 146 -0.11 -4.12 -0.44
N ILE A 147 -0.53 -4.14 0.83
CA ILE A 147 -0.21 -5.17 1.81
C ILE A 147 -1.50 -5.89 2.17
N LEU A 148 -1.64 -7.13 1.73
CA LEU A 148 -2.77 -7.99 2.07
C LEU A 148 -2.45 -8.80 3.31
N ILE A 149 -3.30 -8.73 4.32
CA ILE A 149 -3.22 -9.49 5.57
C ILE A 149 -4.41 -10.43 5.63
N THR A 150 -4.20 -11.73 5.45
CA THR A 150 -5.26 -12.75 5.41
C THR A 150 -4.82 -14.07 6.01
N ASP A 151 -5.79 -14.83 6.51
CA ASP A 151 -5.59 -16.23 6.94
C ASP A 151 -6.35 -17.22 6.07
N GLY A 152 -6.99 -16.72 5.03
CA GLY A 152 -7.97 -17.47 4.29
C GLY A 152 -7.76 -17.46 2.78
N LYS A 153 -8.61 -18.27 2.13
CA LYS A 153 -8.66 -18.47 0.70
C LYS A 153 -9.82 -17.67 0.11
N GLU A 154 -9.66 -17.28 -1.14
CA GLU A 154 -10.75 -16.73 -1.93
C GLU A 154 -11.99 -17.65 -1.85
N GLU A 155 -13.10 -17.15 -1.35
CA GLU A 155 -14.35 -17.88 -1.20
C GLU A 155 -15.43 -17.43 -2.20
N CYS A 156 -15.17 -16.36 -2.95
CA CYS A 156 -16.14 -15.75 -3.86
C CYS A 156 -15.96 -16.15 -5.33
N GLY A 157 -15.08 -17.09 -5.60
CA GLY A 157 -14.91 -17.66 -6.95
C GLY A 157 -14.21 -16.74 -7.95
N MET A 158 -13.71 -15.58 -7.54
CA MET A 158 -12.88 -14.71 -8.38
C MET A 158 -11.43 -15.18 -8.37
N ASP A 159 -10.66 -14.80 -9.41
CA ASP A 159 -9.25 -15.15 -9.54
C ASP A 159 -8.33 -14.02 -9.03
N PRO A 160 -7.70 -14.17 -7.85
CA PRO A 160 -6.75 -13.17 -7.35
C PRO A 160 -5.56 -12.94 -8.29
N CYS A 161 -5.21 -13.94 -9.09
CA CYS A 161 -4.13 -13.83 -10.07
C CYS A 161 -4.50 -12.88 -11.22
N ALA A 162 -5.77 -12.89 -11.66
CA ALA A 162 -6.24 -11.94 -12.67
C ALA A 162 -6.13 -10.50 -12.16
N VAL A 163 -6.50 -10.28 -10.91
CA VAL A 163 -6.38 -8.95 -10.26
C VAL A 163 -4.93 -8.54 -10.09
N SER A 164 -4.03 -9.47 -9.75
CA SER A 164 -2.59 -9.18 -9.66
C SER A 164 -2.03 -8.70 -11.00
N ARG A 165 -2.43 -9.31 -12.11
CA ARG A 165 -2.04 -8.85 -13.46
C ARG A 165 -2.55 -7.43 -13.75
N LEU A 166 -3.78 -7.12 -13.34
CA LEU A 166 -4.34 -5.77 -13.46
C LEU A 166 -3.52 -4.73 -12.69
N TYR A 167 -3.06 -5.08 -11.49
CA TYR A 167 -2.20 -4.22 -10.67
C TYR A 167 -0.87 -3.90 -11.38
N GLN A 168 -0.24 -4.93 -11.94
CA GLN A 168 0.99 -4.75 -12.72
C GLN A 168 0.78 -3.81 -13.90
N GLN A 169 -0.33 -3.95 -14.63
CA GLN A 169 -0.68 -3.06 -15.74
C GLN A 169 -0.89 -1.60 -15.30
N LYS A 170 -1.38 -1.39 -14.08
CA LYS A 170 -1.58 -0.06 -13.49
C LYS A 170 -0.33 0.48 -12.79
N GLY A 171 0.78 -0.23 -12.81
CA GLY A 171 2.00 0.17 -12.11
C GLY A 171 1.89 0.15 -10.58
N ILE A 172 0.91 -0.57 -10.04
CA ILE A 172 0.74 -0.77 -8.60
C ILE A 172 1.58 -1.98 -8.19
N ILE A 173 2.48 -1.77 -7.23
CA ILE A 173 3.29 -2.85 -6.68
C ILE A 173 2.42 -3.62 -5.68
N LEU A 174 1.92 -4.77 -6.11
CA LEU A 174 1.25 -5.68 -5.21
C LEU A 174 2.31 -6.51 -4.50
N LYS A 175 2.41 -6.35 -3.21
CA LYS A 175 3.15 -7.24 -2.31
C LYS A 175 2.14 -7.83 -1.33
N PRO A 176 1.52 -8.95 -1.67
CA PRO A 176 0.66 -9.63 -0.72
C PRO A 176 1.56 -10.22 0.34
N PHE A 177 1.51 -9.63 1.50
CA PHE A 177 1.92 -10.29 2.72
C PHE A 177 0.75 -11.15 3.17
N VAL A 178 0.68 -12.33 2.62
CA VAL A 178 -0.25 -13.32 3.15
C VAL A 178 0.36 -13.78 4.46
N ILE A 179 -0.19 -13.32 5.56
CA ILE A 179 0.09 -13.89 6.85
C ILE A 179 -0.61 -15.24 6.85
N GLY A 180 0.10 -16.22 6.38
CA GLY A 180 -0.35 -17.60 6.33
C GLY A 180 -0.36 -18.17 7.72
N VAL A 181 -1.38 -17.82 8.46
CA VAL A 181 -1.62 -18.35 9.77
C VAL A 181 -2.06 -19.81 9.62
N GLY A 182 -1.09 -20.72 9.58
CA GLY A 182 -1.35 -22.16 9.47
C GLY A 182 -1.83 -22.60 8.08
N LEU A 183 -1.47 -21.90 7.02
CA LEU A 183 -1.74 -22.32 5.65
C LEU A 183 -0.86 -23.52 5.29
N ASP A 184 -1.46 -24.56 4.73
CA ASP A 184 -0.72 -25.67 4.15
C ASP A 184 -0.08 -25.27 2.79
N ASP A 185 0.80 -26.12 2.25
CA ASP A 185 1.52 -25.83 1.02
C ASP A 185 0.62 -25.68 -0.22
N SER A 186 -0.64 -26.12 -0.15
CA SER A 186 -1.62 -25.94 -1.24
C SER A 186 -2.00 -24.49 -1.43
N TRP A 187 -1.97 -23.70 -0.37
CA TRP A 187 -2.31 -22.29 -0.35
C TRP A 187 -1.19 -21.40 -0.90
N LYS A 188 0.05 -21.80 -0.67
CA LYS A 188 1.22 -21.08 -1.22
C LYS A 188 1.09 -20.95 -2.74
N LYS A 189 0.63 -22.01 -3.42
CA LYS A 189 0.42 -22.00 -4.87
C LYS A 189 -0.64 -21.01 -5.33
N THR A 190 -1.68 -20.77 -4.53
CA THR A 190 -2.76 -19.83 -4.87
C THR A 190 -2.27 -18.39 -4.87
N PHE A 191 -1.25 -18.06 -4.07
CA PHE A 191 -0.71 -16.71 -3.95
C PHE A 191 0.61 -16.50 -4.69
N ASP A 192 1.25 -17.53 -5.23
CA ASP A 192 2.49 -17.41 -6.00
C ASP A 192 2.38 -16.45 -7.18
N CYS A 193 1.20 -16.37 -7.79
CA CYS A 193 0.91 -15.46 -8.89
C CYS A 193 0.57 -14.03 -8.43
N VAL A 194 0.18 -13.86 -7.16
CA VAL A 194 -0.26 -12.56 -6.62
C VAL A 194 0.95 -11.76 -6.15
N GLY A 195 2.08 -12.40 -5.86
CA GLY A 195 3.32 -11.74 -5.47
C GLY A 195 4.14 -12.55 -4.49
N ARG A 196 5.17 -11.92 -3.93
CA ARG A 196 6.04 -12.60 -2.99
C ARG A 196 5.29 -12.93 -1.71
N TYR A 197 4.99 -14.18 -1.50
CA TYR A 197 4.37 -14.71 -0.30
C TYR A 197 5.35 -14.64 0.88
N PHE A 198 4.92 -14.07 1.98
CA PHE A 198 5.64 -14.13 3.25
C PHE A 198 4.82 -14.95 4.24
N ASP A 199 5.32 -16.14 4.55
CA ASP A 199 4.73 -17.02 5.55
C ASP A 199 5.13 -16.53 6.95
N ALA A 200 4.23 -15.86 7.63
CA ALA A 200 4.35 -15.63 9.06
C ALA A 200 3.76 -16.84 9.79
N SER A 201 4.47 -17.96 9.80
CA SER A 201 4.08 -19.14 10.57
C SER A 201 4.15 -18.89 12.08
N LYS A 202 4.94 -17.89 12.49
CA LYS A 202 5.09 -17.44 13.89
C LYS A 202 4.87 -15.95 14.02
N GLU A 203 4.37 -15.51 15.16
CA GLU A 203 4.22 -14.08 15.48
C GLU A 203 5.55 -13.31 15.36
N SER A 204 6.68 -13.93 15.66
CA SER A 204 8.02 -13.35 15.52
C SER A 204 8.42 -13.07 14.09
N ASP A 205 7.92 -13.85 13.13
CA ASP A 205 8.29 -13.72 11.71
C ASP A 205 7.70 -12.46 11.10
N PHE A 206 6.54 -12.03 11.60
CA PHE A 206 5.86 -10.84 11.15
C PHE A 206 6.70 -9.55 11.31
N THR A 207 7.41 -9.41 12.43
CA THR A 207 8.29 -8.26 12.68
C THR A 207 9.48 -8.24 11.71
N ASN A 208 10.01 -9.41 11.37
CA ASN A 208 11.13 -9.53 10.43
C ASN A 208 10.69 -9.23 9.00
N ILE A 209 9.48 -9.64 8.63
CA ILE A 209 8.89 -9.38 7.31
C ILE A 209 8.69 -7.87 7.10
N LEU A 210 8.31 -7.15 8.12
CA LEU A 210 8.13 -5.71 8.08
C LEU A 210 9.36 -4.97 7.58
N ASN A 211 10.52 -5.30 8.13
CA ASN A 211 11.80 -4.69 7.76
C ASN A 211 12.23 -5.00 6.31
N LEU A 212 11.59 -5.96 5.64
CA LEU A 212 11.85 -6.30 4.23
C LEU A 212 10.93 -5.55 3.24
N VAL A 213 9.90 -4.88 3.74
CA VAL A 213 8.86 -4.21 2.92
C VAL A 213 9.13 -2.74 2.74
N ILE A 214 9.72 -2.15 3.74
CA ILE A 214 10.08 -0.73 3.81
C ILE A 214 11.48 -0.54 3.28
#